data_5c3ae25bcc9065dedb98df327e99da94
#
_entry.id   5c3ae25bcc9065dedb98df327e99da94
#
_cell.length_a   1.000
_cell.length_b   1.000
_cell.length_c   1.000
_cell.angle_alpha   90.00
_cell.angle_beta   90.00
_cell.angle_gamma   90.00
#
_symmetry.space_group_name_H-M   'P 1'
#
loop_
_entity.id
_entity.type
_entity.pdbx_description
1 polymer ?
#
loop_
_entity_poly.entity_id
_entity_poly.type
_entity_poly.pdbx_seq_one_letter_code
_entity_poly.pdbx_strand_id
1 'polypeptide(L)'
;MGKLIFTDRAWNEYLYWQLQDKKTLKRINLLLKDIDRGSFEGIGKPEPLKNHEGFWSRRIDDCNRLVYQVSDGQTEIIQCKGHYDD
;
A
#
# COMPACT_ATOMS: atom_id res chain seq x y z
N MET A 1 16.15 -1.65 -6.97
CA MET A 1 14.68 -1.71 -6.98
C MET A 1 14.19 -3.07 -6.61
N GLY A 2 13.25 -3.13 -5.70
CA GLY A 2 12.64 -4.38 -5.30
C GLY A 2 11.55 -4.81 -6.27
N LYS A 3 11.08 -6.02 -6.09
CA LYS A 3 9.98 -6.57 -6.85
C LYS A 3 8.66 -6.18 -6.19
N LEU A 4 7.69 -5.74 -6.99
CA LEU A 4 6.37 -5.36 -6.52
C LEU A 4 5.38 -6.46 -6.85
N ILE A 5 4.66 -6.94 -5.84
CA ILE A 5 3.70 -8.03 -5.99
C ILE A 5 2.36 -7.57 -5.43
N PHE A 6 1.28 -7.84 -6.16
CA PHE A 6 -0.07 -7.55 -5.68
C PHE A 6 -0.78 -8.85 -5.36
N THR A 7 -1.47 -8.90 -4.22
CA THR A 7 -2.44 -9.97 -3.97
C THR A 7 -3.62 -9.79 -4.94
N ASP A 8 -4.42 -10.82 -5.13
CA ASP A 8 -5.61 -10.71 -5.97
C ASP A 8 -6.52 -9.57 -5.49
N ARG A 9 -6.72 -9.47 -4.18
CA ARG A 9 -7.52 -8.39 -3.60
C ARG A 9 -6.95 -7.02 -3.94
N ALA A 10 -5.65 -6.83 -3.70
CA ALA A 10 -5.01 -5.54 -3.94
C ALA A 10 -5.06 -5.17 -5.42
N TRP A 11 -4.87 -6.15 -6.30
CA TRP A 11 -4.94 -5.92 -7.74
C TRP A 11 -6.33 -5.46 -8.17
N ASN A 12 -7.38 -6.12 -7.66
CA ASN A 12 -8.76 -5.73 -7.96
C ASN A 12 -9.06 -4.34 -7.42
N GLU A 13 -8.55 -3.98 -6.26
CA GLU A 13 -8.73 -2.64 -5.69
C GLU A 13 -8.00 -1.59 -6.52
N TYR A 14 -6.81 -1.91 -6.98
CA TYR A 14 -6.03 -1.01 -7.83
C TYR A 14 -6.78 -0.74 -9.14
N LEU A 15 -7.34 -1.77 -9.76
CA LEU A 15 -8.14 -1.64 -10.97
C LEU A 15 -9.40 -0.80 -10.71
N TYR A 16 -10.01 -0.96 -9.54
CA TYR A 16 -11.16 -0.15 -9.14
C TYR A 16 -10.83 1.35 -9.20
N TRP A 17 -9.68 1.73 -8.63
CA TRP A 17 -9.27 3.14 -8.63
C TRP A 17 -8.99 3.65 -10.03
N GLN A 18 -8.44 2.81 -10.92
CA GLN A 18 -8.21 3.20 -12.31
C GLN A 18 -9.50 3.62 -13.00
N LEU A 19 -10.62 2.97 -12.68
CA LEU A 19 -11.89 3.25 -13.29
C LEU A 19 -12.69 4.33 -12.57
N GLN A 20 -12.54 4.42 -11.26
CA GLN A 20 -13.45 5.23 -10.45
C GLN A 20 -12.85 6.56 -9.97
N ASP A 21 -11.54 6.62 -9.74
CA ASP A 21 -10.97 7.82 -9.13
C ASP A 21 -9.48 7.94 -9.44
N LYS A 22 -9.19 8.67 -10.49
CA LYS A 22 -7.80 8.84 -10.95
C LYS A 22 -6.94 9.62 -9.95
N LYS A 23 -7.54 10.47 -9.15
CA LYS A 23 -6.81 11.22 -8.13
C LYS A 23 -6.29 10.28 -7.04
N THR A 24 -7.14 9.37 -6.59
CA THR A 24 -6.73 8.36 -5.61
C THR A 24 -5.69 7.42 -6.19
N LEU A 25 -5.86 7.01 -7.44
CA LEU A 25 -4.87 6.19 -8.13
C LEU A 25 -3.50 6.87 -8.16
N LYS A 26 -3.49 8.15 -8.47
CA LYS A 26 -2.24 8.93 -8.51
C LYS A 26 -1.55 8.94 -7.15
N ARG A 27 -2.33 9.10 -6.08
CA ARG A 27 -1.80 9.05 -4.72
C ARG A 27 -1.19 7.69 -4.40
N ILE A 28 -1.90 6.61 -4.76
CA ILE A 28 -1.41 5.24 -4.56
C ILE A 28 -0.10 5.04 -5.32
N ASN A 29 -0.01 5.50 -6.55
CA ASN A 29 1.21 5.37 -7.34
C ASN A 29 2.38 6.10 -6.70
N LEU A 30 2.14 7.26 -6.10
CA LEU A 30 3.18 7.99 -5.37
C LEU A 30 3.64 7.19 -4.15
N LEU A 31 2.71 6.57 -3.41
CA LEU A 31 3.05 5.76 -2.26
C LEU A 31 3.88 4.54 -2.66
N LEU A 32 3.52 3.88 -3.76
CA LEU A 32 4.26 2.72 -4.25
C LEU A 32 5.70 3.09 -4.60
N LYS A 33 5.89 4.23 -5.26
CA LYS A 33 7.23 4.72 -5.59
C LYS A 33 8.03 5.03 -4.33
N ASP A 34 7.37 5.64 -3.36
CA ASP A 34 8.04 6.02 -2.12
C ASP A 34 8.45 4.80 -1.29
N ILE A 35 7.63 3.77 -1.27
CA ILE A 35 7.96 2.51 -0.61
C ILE A 35 9.20 1.87 -1.24
N ASP A 36 9.32 1.96 -2.55
CA ASP A 36 10.49 1.41 -3.27
C ASP A 36 11.78 2.13 -2.87
N ARG A 37 11.69 3.41 -2.52
CA ARG A 37 12.84 4.21 -2.08
C ARG A 37 13.19 3.98 -0.61
N GLY A 38 12.18 3.77 0.23
CA GLY A 38 12.37 3.55 1.65
C GLY A 38 11.13 2.89 2.23
N SER A 39 11.25 1.60 2.54
CA SER A 39 10.10 0.77 2.89
C SER A 39 9.38 1.22 4.16
N PHE A 40 10.11 1.79 5.12
CA PHE A 40 9.56 2.03 6.46
C PHE A 40 9.53 3.50 6.85
N GLU A 41 9.81 4.38 5.92
CA GLU A 41 9.75 5.83 6.17
C GLU A 41 9.34 6.55 4.89
N GLY A 42 8.82 7.77 5.03
CA GLY A 42 8.42 8.57 3.89
C GLY A 42 7.00 9.07 4.01
N ILE A 43 6.35 9.28 2.85
CA ILE A 43 5.01 9.87 2.81
C ILE A 43 3.94 8.88 3.27
N GLY A 44 2.79 9.41 3.72
CA GLY A 44 1.67 8.59 4.11
C GLY A 44 1.76 8.01 5.52
N LYS A 45 2.66 8.53 6.35
CA LYS A 45 2.83 8.09 7.75
C LYS A 45 2.97 6.57 7.87
N PRO A 46 4.06 5.99 7.33
CA PRO A 46 4.27 4.54 7.43
C PRO A 46 4.29 4.09 8.89
N GLU A 47 3.54 3.04 9.20
CA GLU A 47 3.51 2.48 10.54
C GLU A 47 3.28 0.97 10.50
N PRO A 48 3.88 0.23 11.44
CA PRO A 48 3.65 -1.22 11.50
C PRO A 48 2.26 -1.50 12.08
N LEU A 49 1.65 -2.59 11.64
CA LEU A 49 0.37 -3.04 12.18
C LEU A 49 0.64 -3.83 13.46
N LYS A 50 -0.19 -3.59 14.50
CA LYS A 50 0.04 -4.18 15.83
C LYS A 50 -0.17 -5.69 15.86
N ASN A 51 -1.22 -6.17 15.19
CA ASN A 51 -1.63 -7.56 15.28
C ASN A 51 -1.25 -8.39 14.05
N HIS A 52 -0.49 -7.81 13.14
CA HIS A 52 -0.05 -8.49 11.92
C HIS A 52 1.43 -8.23 11.72
N GLU A 53 2.24 -9.08 12.33
CA GLU A 53 3.67 -8.93 12.29
C GLU A 53 4.20 -8.91 10.86
N GLY A 54 5.04 -7.91 10.58
CA GLY A 54 5.61 -7.73 9.24
C GLY A 54 4.77 -6.90 8.30
N PHE A 55 3.52 -6.62 8.66
CA PHE A 55 2.66 -5.77 7.84
C PHE A 55 2.82 -4.31 8.24
N TRP A 56 2.81 -3.45 7.23
CA TRP A 56 2.90 -2.00 7.38
C TRP A 56 1.75 -1.34 6.65
N SER A 57 1.39 -0.14 7.08
CA SER A 57 0.37 0.63 6.37
C SER A 57 0.84 2.04 6.11
N ARG A 58 0.35 2.61 5.01
CA ARG A 58 0.49 4.02 4.69
C ARG A 58 -0.88 4.59 4.36
N ARG A 59 -1.07 5.85 4.72
CA ARG A 59 -2.33 6.53 4.51
C ARG A 59 -2.47 6.98 3.06
N ILE A 60 -3.54 6.55 2.41
CA ILE A 60 -3.92 7.05 1.09
C ILE A 60 -4.74 8.33 1.28
N ASP A 61 -5.80 8.23 2.08
CA ASP A 61 -6.66 9.35 2.47
C ASP A 61 -7.34 9.00 3.79
N ASP A 62 -8.38 9.75 4.19
CA ASP A 62 -9.06 9.51 5.47
C ASP A 62 -9.77 8.17 5.53
N CYS A 63 -10.12 7.59 4.40
CA CYS A 63 -10.92 6.37 4.33
C CYS A 63 -10.14 5.16 3.86
N ASN A 64 -8.97 5.35 3.29
CA ASN A 64 -8.26 4.27 2.60
C ASN A 64 -6.81 4.18 3.03
N ARG A 65 -6.34 2.94 3.18
CA ARG A 65 -4.96 2.64 3.53
C ARG A 65 -4.33 1.67 2.55
N LEU A 66 -3.03 1.87 2.33
CA LEU A 66 -2.22 0.93 1.57
C LEU A 66 -1.51 0.04 2.59
N VAL A 67 -1.83 -1.26 2.57
CA VAL A 67 -1.20 -2.23 3.48
C VAL A 67 -0.24 -3.08 2.67
N TYR A 68 0.98 -3.26 3.20
CA TYR A 68 2.03 -3.97 2.47
C TYR A 68 2.96 -4.71 3.41
N GLN A 69 3.69 -5.65 2.86
CA GLN A 69 4.70 -6.44 3.56
C GLN A 69 5.98 -6.47 2.73
N VAL A 70 7.13 -6.30 3.38
CA VAL A 70 8.41 -6.33 2.69
C VAL A 70 9.21 -7.53 3.18
N SER A 71 9.69 -8.34 2.25
CA SER A 71 10.57 -9.46 2.57
C SER A 71 11.43 -9.83 1.37
N ASP A 72 12.70 -10.13 1.63
CA ASP A 72 13.63 -10.61 0.61
C ASP A 72 13.66 -9.77 -0.67
N GLY A 73 13.66 -8.43 -0.50
CA GLY A 73 13.72 -7.53 -1.64
C GLY A 73 12.41 -7.42 -2.41
N GLN A 74 11.32 -7.94 -1.86
CA GLN A 74 10.01 -7.89 -2.48
C GLN A 74 9.05 -7.08 -1.61
N THR A 75 8.15 -6.34 -2.25
CA THR A 75 7.07 -5.63 -1.56
C THR A 75 5.76 -6.22 -2.05
N GLU A 76 5.01 -6.80 -1.13
CA GLU A 76 3.70 -7.36 -1.45
C GLU A 76 2.62 -6.41 -0.98
N ILE A 77 1.74 -6.02 -1.89
CA ILE A 77 0.61 -5.14 -1.58
C ILE A 77 -0.57 -6.01 -1.19
N ILE A 78 -1.01 -5.85 0.05
CA ILE A 78 -2.08 -6.65 0.65
C ILE A 78 -3.45 -6.05 0.35
N GLN A 79 -3.55 -4.71 0.45
CA GLN A 79 -4.76 -3.98 0.09
C GLN A 79 -4.42 -2.53 -0.23
N CYS A 80 -5.30 -1.87 -0.96
CA CYS A 80 -5.18 -0.43 -1.22
C CYS A 80 -6.55 0.26 -1.25
N LYS A 81 -7.52 -0.29 -0.55
CA LYS A 81 -8.87 0.29 -0.43
C LYS A 81 -9.46 -0.09 0.90
N GLY A 82 -10.03 0.91 1.59
CA GLY A 82 -10.65 0.69 2.90
C GLY A 82 -9.66 0.72 4.05
N HIS A 83 -10.17 0.51 5.25
CA HIS A 83 -9.37 0.41 6.46
C HIS A 83 -8.90 -1.02 6.67
N TYR A 84 -7.85 -1.19 7.44
CA TYR A 84 -7.40 -2.50 7.85
C TYR A 84 -7.53 -2.58 9.38
N ASP A 85 -8.34 -3.51 9.85
CA ASP A 85 -8.54 -3.70 11.29
C ASP A 85 -7.31 -4.38 11.88
N ASP A 86 -6.66 -3.66 12.78
CA ASP A 86 -5.41 -4.11 13.39
C ASP A 86 -5.64 -4.79 14.75
#